data_6ffead721df11f9537fc2d15f60b8405
#
_entry.id   6ffead721df11f9537fc2d15f60b8405
#
_cell.length_a   1.000
_cell.length_b   1.000
_cell.length_c   1.000
_cell.angle_alpha   90.00
_cell.angle_beta   90.00
_cell.angle_gamma   90.00
#
_symmetry.space_group_name_H-M   'P 1'
#
loop_
_entity.id
_entity.type
_entity.pdbx_description
1 polymer ?
#
loop_
_entity_poly.entity_id
_entity_poly.type
_entity_poly.pdbx_seq_one_letter_code
_entity_poly.pdbx_strand_id
1 'polypeptide(L)'
;MEPELSNGDYIALKEMTDPVQYLPYGEIYAIVTESYRTVKRIGKAEQKDFIRLIPTNKSPEYSPQDIPISMIQKVYAVLGSMHRLF
;
A
#
# COMPACT_ATOMS: atom_id res chain seq x y z
N MET A 1 -9.27 -2.34 -9.03
CA MET A 1 -7.99 -1.69 -9.01
C MET A 1 -6.82 -2.60 -8.72
N GLU A 2 -6.64 -3.67 -9.10
CA GLU A 2 -5.52 -4.50 -8.82
C GLU A 2 -4.61 -4.55 -9.96
N PRO A 3 -3.91 -3.52 -10.25
CA PRO A 3 -3.21 -3.35 -11.51
C PRO A 3 -2.15 -4.36 -11.79
N GLU A 4 -1.64 -5.02 -10.78
CA GLU A 4 -0.48 -5.86 -11.01
C GLU A 4 -0.72 -7.32 -10.71
N LEU A 5 -1.95 -7.68 -10.38
CA LEU A 5 -2.23 -9.04 -9.94
C LEU A 5 -3.20 -9.70 -10.90
N SER A 6 -2.97 -10.96 -11.19
CA SER A 6 -3.84 -11.75 -12.04
C SER A 6 -4.63 -12.72 -11.22
N ASN A 7 -5.73 -13.18 -11.79
CA ASN A 7 -6.48 -14.25 -11.17
C ASN A 7 -5.58 -15.46 -10.96
N GLY A 8 -5.65 -16.03 -9.79
CA GLY A 8 -4.87 -17.21 -9.49
C GLY A 8 -3.53 -16.95 -8.88
N ASP A 9 -3.11 -15.70 -8.81
CA ASP A 9 -1.87 -15.37 -8.14
C ASP A 9 -2.08 -15.30 -6.64
N TYR A 10 -1.00 -15.56 -5.91
CA TYR A 10 -0.98 -15.40 -4.47
C TYR A 10 -0.12 -14.21 -4.12
N ILE A 11 -0.50 -13.51 -3.07
CA ILE A 11 0.28 -12.36 -2.59
C ILE A 11 0.95 -12.77 -1.29
N ALA A 12 2.26 -12.59 -1.24
CA ALA A 12 3.00 -12.80 -0.01
C ALA A 12 3.08 -11.47 0.73
N LEU A 13 2.63 -11.47 1.97
CA LEU A 13 2.59 -10.27 2.79
C LEU A 13 3.40 -10.49 4.05
N LYS A 14 4.01 -9.41 4.53
CA LYS A 14 4.73 -9.42 5.80
C LYS A 14 4.25 -8.23 6.62
N GLU A 15 3.73 -8.50 7.81
CA GLU A 15 3.27 -7.42 8.66
C GLU A 15 4.43 -6.57 9.11
N MET A 16 4.28 -5.25 8.98
CA MET A 16 5.29 -4.31 9.39
C MET A 16 4.92 -3.78 10.76
N THR A 17 5.89 -3.84 11.68
CA THR A 17 5.65 -3.37 13.04
C THR A 17 6.19 -1.98 13.29
N ASP A 18 7.00 -1.46 12.39
CA ASP A 18 7.52 -0.11 12.53
C ASP A 18 6.46 0.91 12.15
N PRO A 19 6.53 2.12 12.68
CA PRO A 19 5.61 3.17 12.25
C PRO A 19 5.73 3.41 10.74
N VAL A 20 4.59 3.70 10.13
CA VAL A 20 4.53 3.78 8.68
C VAL A 20 5.45 4.88 8.14
N GLN A 21 5.66 5.95 8.90
CA GLN A 21 6.50 7.04 8.43
C GLN A 21 7.98 6.67 8.38
N TYR A 22 8.36 5.54 8.94
CA TYR A 22 9.74 5.06 8.89
C TYR A 22 9.94 3.97 7.87
N LEU A 23 8.90 3.58 7.15
CA LEU A 23 9.02 2.53 6.13
C LEU A 23 9.63 3.13 4.86
N PRO A 24 10.32 2.31 4.07
CA PRO A 24 10.87 2.83 2.81
C PRO A 24 9.77 3.35 1.90
N TYR A 25 9.98 4.52 1.36
CA TYR A 25 9.05 5.11 0.42
C TYR A 25 9.27 4.51 -0.96
N GLY A 26 8.21 4.53 -1.76
CA GLY A 26 8.29 4.01 -3.11
C GLY A 26 7.96 2.54 -3.23
N GLU A 27 7.88 1.85 -2.12
CA GLU A 27 7.52 0.43 -2.11
C GLU A 27 6.01 0.28 -1.99
N ILE A 28 5.53 -0.90 -2.32
CA ILE A 28 4.10 -1.20 -2.31
C ILE A 28 3.74 -1.85 -0.99
N TYR A 29 2.68 -1.35 -0.38
CA TYR A 29 2.20 -1.87 0.89
C TYR A 29 0.70 -2.09 0.83
N ALA A 30 0.24 -3.09 1.57
CA ALA A 30 -1.19 -3.24 1.85
C ALA A 30 -1.47 -2.48 3.14
N ILE A 31 -2.42 -1.57 3.08
CA ILE A 31 -2.70 -0.65 4.18
C ILE A 31 -4.12 -0.88 4.65
N VAL A 32 -4.27 -1.07 5.96
CA VAL A 32 -5.56 -1.34 6.57
C VAL A 32 -5.93 -0.14 7.44
N THR A 33 -7.06 0.46 7.14
CA THR A 33 -7.65 1.49 7.99
C THR A 33 -8.92 0.93 8.58
N GLU A 34 -9.55 1.74 9.41
CA GLU A 34 -10.81 1.31 10.00
C GLU A 34 -11.89 1.12 8.94
N SER A 35 -11.84 1.90 7.88
CA SER A 35 -12.91 1.93 6.88
C SER A 35 -12.63 1.10 5.65
N TYR A 36 -11.34 0.84 5.33
CA TYR A 36 -11.04 0.15 4.07
C TYR A 36 -9.65 -0.45 4.11
N ARG A 37 -9.37 -1.26 3.11
CA ARG A 37 -8.04 -1.81 2.85
C ARG A 37 -7.65 -1.43 1.44
N THR A 38 -6.38 -1.18 1.23
CA THR A 38 -5.93 -0.78 -0.09
C THR A 38 -4.47 -1.16 -0.28
N VAL A 39 -4.06 -1.31 -1.53
CA VAL A 39 -2.68 -1.62 -1.90
C VAL A 39 -2.16 -0.42 -2.67
N LYS A 40 -1.15 0.23 -2.13
CA LYS A 40 -0.64 1.48 -2.67
C LYS A 40 0.85 1.57 -2.44
N ARG A 41 1.51 2.43 -3.21
CA ARG A 41 2.85 2.85 -2.85
C ARG A 41 2.74 3.93 -1.80
N ILE A 42 3.74 3.97 -0.93
CA ILE A 42 3.78 4.97 0.12
C ILE A 42 4.82 6.01 -0.24
N GLY A 43 4.47 7.26 -0.08
CA GLY A 43 5.38 8.36 -0.28
C GLY A 43 5.25 9.37 0.84
N LYS A 44 6.12 10.37 0.79
CA LYS A 44 6.13 11.40 1.81
C LYS A 44 5.07 12.44 1.48
N ALA A 45 4.21 12.74 2.44
CA ALA A 45 3.27 13.84 2.33
C ALA A 45 3.95 15.13 2.80
N GLU A 46 3.50 16.24 2.27
CA GLU A 46 4.05 17.52 2.70
C GLU A 46 3.59 17.90 4.09
N GLN A 47 2.41 17.47 4.46
CA GLN A 47 1.83 17.83 5.73
C GLN A 47 2.33 16.88 6.80
N LYS A 48 2.67 17.41 7.98
CA LYS A 48 3.15 16.61 9.08
C LYS A 48 2.08 15.62 9.53
N ASP A 49 2.52 14.41 9.88
CA ASP A 49 1.66 13.35 10.38
C ASP A 49 0.69 12.81 9.33
N PHE A 50 1.00 13.06 8.06
CA PHE A 50 0.27 12.47 6.95
C PHE A 50 1.21 11.59 6.15
N ILE A 51 0.64 10.66 5.42
CA ILE A 51 1.39 9.81 4.52
C ILE A 51 0.70 9.84 3.17
N ARG A 52 1.47 9.80 2.11
CA ARG A 52 0.91 9.87 0.76
C ARG A 52 0.73 8.46 0.22
N LEU A 53 -0.47 8.16 -0.22
CA LEU A 53 -0.79 6.90 -0.87
C LEU A 53 -0.82 7.16 -2.37
N ILE A 54 0.04 6.45 -3.08
CA ILE A 54 0.21 6.66 -4.52
C ILE A 54 -0.35 5.44 -5.22
N PRO A 55 -1.32 5.63 -6.12
CA PRO A 55 -1.89 4.50 -6.84
C PRO A 55 -0.83 3.81 -7.69
N THR A 56 -0.91 2.49 -7.75
CA THR A 56 -0.04 1.74 -8.65
C THR A 56 -0.53 1.80 -10.08
N ASN A 57 -1.79 2.16 -10.26
CA ASN A 57 -2.39 2.32 -11.58
C ASN A 57 -2.10 3.73 -12.08
N LYS A 58 -1.60 3.85 -13.30
CA LYS A 58 -1.19 5.14 -13.83
C LYS A 58 -2.27 5.87 -14.57
N SER A 59 -3.50 5.38 -14.52
CA SER A 59 -4.62 6.08 -15.15
C SER A 59 -4.81 7.45 -14.53
N PRO A 60 -5.12 8.48 -15.32
CA PRO A 60 -5.34 9.81 -14.74
C PRO A 60 -6.52 9.89 -13.79
N GLU A 61 -7.37 8.86 -13.77
CA GLU A 61 -8.47 8.84 -12.83
C GLU A 61 -8.00 8.59 -11.41
N TYR A 62 -6.79 8.10 -11.22
CA TYR A 62 -6.28 7.76 -9.90
C TYR A 62 -5.19 8.74 -9.54
N SER A 63 -5.38 9.49 -8.49
CA SER A 63 -4.39 10.46 -8.05
C SER A 63 -3.93 10.13 -6.64
N PRO A 64 -2.74 10.60 -6.27
CA PRO A 64 -2.24 10.39 -4.91
C PRO A 64 -3.19 11.03 -3.90
N GLN A 65 -3.24 10.42 -2.73
CA GLN A 65 -4.09 10.87 -1.65
C GLN A 65 -3.29 10.86 -0.37
N ASP A 66 -3.35 11.95 0.38
CA ASP A 66 -2.70 12.01 1.67
C ASP A 66 -3.71 11.67 2.75
N ILE A 67 -3.32 10.80 3.66
CA ILE A 67 -4.19 10.45 4.78
C ILE A 67 -3.42 10.62 6.08
N PRO A 68 -4.13 10.89 7.18
CA PRO A 68 -3.47 10.97 8.48
C PRO A 68 -2.91 9.61 8.86
N ILE A 69 -1.70 9.63 9.41
CA ILE A 69 -1.07 8.39 9.83
C ILE A 69 -1.92 7.70 10.90
N SER A 70 -2.63 8.48 11.69
CA SER A 70 -3.46 7.90 12.75
C SER A 70 -4.61 7.05 12.22
N MET A 71 -4.98 7.19 10.95
CA MET A 71 -6.00 6.33 10.37
C MET A 71 -5.52 4.91 10.12
N ILE A 72 -4.23 4.71 10.05
CA ILE A 72 -3.67 3.43 9.63
C ILE A 72 -3.61 2.51 10.81
N GLN A 73 -4.22 1.34 10.69
CA GLN A 73 -4.22 0.35 11.74
C GLN A 73 -3.13 -0.68 11.55
N LYS A 74 -2.93 -1.13 10.32
CA LYS A 74 -1.92 -2.13 10.02
C LYS A 74 -1.35 -1.87 8.64
N VAL A 75 -0.10 -2.26 8.46
CA VAL A 75 0.60 -2.15 7.17
C VAL A 75 1.31 -3.46 6.93
N TYR A 76 1.18 -3.96 5.71
CA TYR A 76 1.87 -5.17 5.29
C TYR A 76 2.73 -4.86 4.08
N ALA A 77 3.96 -5.30 4.10
CA ALA A 77 4.80 -5.20 2.91
C ALA A 77 4.34 -6.25 1.90
N VAL A 78 4.23 -5.83 0.66
CA VAL A 78 3.88 -6.74 -0.43
C VAL A 78 5.20 -7.29 -0.97
N LEU A 79 5.47 -8.55 -0.68
CA LEU A 79 6.74 -9.16 -1.05
C LEU A 79 6.73 -9.66 -2.49
N GLY A 80 5.57 -9.68 -3.11
CA GLY A 80 5.44 -10.10 -4.48
C GLY A 80 4.25 -11.02 -4.63
N SER A 81 3.95 -11.35 -5.87
CA SER A 81 2.91 -12.32 -6.15
C SER A 81 3.57 -13.62 -6.55
N MET A 82 2.90 -14.73 -6.26
CA MET A 82 3.39 -16.05 -6.58
C MET A 82 2.37 -16.74 -7.44
N HIS A 83 2.84 -17.39 -8.49
CA HIS A 83 1.94 -18.13 -9.34
C HIS A 83 1.73 -19.52 -8.79
N ARG A 84 0.56 -20.05 -9.08
CA ARG A 84 0.28 -21.42 -8.75
C ARG A 84 1.11 -22.31 -9.64
N LEU A 85 1.75 -23.29 -9.05
CA LEU A 85 2.63 -24.17 -9.81
C LEU A 85 1.93 -25.41 -10.36
N PHE A 86 0.66 -25.60 -10.03
CA PHE A 86 -0.07 -26.79 -10.46
C PHE A 86 -1.55 -26.54 -10.52
#